data_9a3e6f535546938e5864aa18e4560cac
#
_entry.id   9a3e6f535546938e5864aa18e4560cac
#
_cell.length_a   1.000
_cell.length_b   1.000
_cell.length_c   1.000
_cell.angle_alpha   90.00
_cell.angle_beta   90.00
_cell.angle_gamma   90.00
#
_symmetry.space_group_name_H-M   'P 1'
#
loop_
_entity.id
_entity.type
_entity.pdbx_description
1 polymer ?
#
loop_
_entity_poly.entity_id
_entity_poly.type
_entity_poly.pdbx_seq_one_letter_code
_entity_poly.pdbx_strand_id
1 'polypeptide(L)'
;AAATPQYDSEGNLKLDNLLTSTAISIKQGNVWEPLDDAASIKDGTQVQVEIVYSVPANAFPDGGNTATYTLPAGVYPKGDLSGNITDSTGMIIGTFALSKKSPTVTFTFSNDTSRTFTGTFKFNTTINYAETGGDGKIHLGEKTYTVEPEYSLNTKKEHTLSEDKSKVSYTVTVNAPNGTHDQTVTITDRLAAENTA
;
A
#
# COMPACT_ATOMS: atom_id res chain seq x y z
N ALA A 1 3.85 26.86 -13.94
CA ALA A 1 5.11 27.24 -13.31
C ALA A 1 5.85 25.94 -12.92
N ALA A 2 7.18 25.88 -13.11
CA ALA A 2 7.96 24.74 -12.65
C ALA A 2 7.84 24.62 -11.11
N ALA A 3 7.71 23.39 -10.61
CA ALA A 3 7.64 23.16 -9.16
C ALA A 3 8.96 23.60 -8.50
N THR A 4 8.86 24.27 -7.37
CA THR A 4 10.04 24.69 -6.59
C THR A 4 10.59 23.50 -5.80
N PRO A 5 11.88 23.18 -5.91
CA PRO A 5 12.50 22.15 -5.11
C PRO A 5 12.30 22.39 -3.60
N GLN A 6 12.00 21.32 -2.89
CA GLN A 6 11.90 21.31 -1.42
C GLN A 6 12.89 20.29 -0.86
N TYR A 7 13.30 20.48 0.38
CA TYR A 7 14.32 19.67 1.04
C TYR A 7 13.83 19.19 2.41
N ASP A 8 14.29 18.01 2.81
CA ASP A 8 14.05 17.51 4.16
C ASP A 8 15.01 18.18 5.19
N SER A 9 14.90 17.78 6.46
CA SER A 9 15.72 18.34 7.53
C SER A 9 17.22 18.01 7.40
N GLU A 10 17.56 17.01 6.61
CA GLU A 10 18.94 16.58 6.34
C GLU A 10 19.52 17.21 5.06
N GLY A 11 18.72 18.01 4.37
CA GLY A 11 19.09 18.67 3.12
C GLY A 11 18.92 17.81 1.87
N ASN A 12 18.27 16.65 1.97
CA ASN A 12 17.96 15.83 0.80
C ASN A 12 16.82 16.43 0.00
N LEU A 13 16.89 16.35 -1.31
CA LEU A 13 15.82 16.80 -2.20
C LEU A 13 14.56 15.94 -2.00
N LYS A 14 13.42 16.57 -1.80
CA LYS A 14 12.12 15.88 -1.73
C LYS A 14 11.50 15.76 -3.12
N LEU A 15 11.24 14.52 -3.57
CA LEU A 15 10.57 14.28 -4.85
C LEU A 15 9.04 14.45 -4.76
N ASP A 16 8.48 14.59 -3.57
CA ASP A 16 7.04 14.61 -3.30
C ASP A 16 6.28 15.67 -4.13
N ASN A 17 6.89 16.83 -4.35
CA ASN A 17 6.30 17.90 -5.16
C ASN A 17 6.84 17.98 -6.60
N LEU A 18 7.67 17.04 -7.01
CA LEU A 18 8.28 16.98 -8.35
C LEU A 18 7.67 15.86 -9.22
N LEU A 19 6.62 15.22 -8.76
CA LEU A 19 5.95 14.14 -9.49
C LEU A 19 5.27 14.68 -10.75
N THR A 20 5.42 13.95 -11.85
CA THR A 20 4.76 14.24 -13.13
C THR A 20 3.65 13.25 -13.45
N SER A 21 3.79 12.00 -12.99
CA SER A 21 2.72 11.01 -13.06
C SER A 21 2.89 9.94 -11.98
N THR A 22 1.78 9.29 -11.65
CA THR A 22 1.73 8.18 -10.70
C THR A 22 0.77 7.12 -11.19
N ALA A 23 1.02 5.87 -10.82
CA ALA A 23 0.11 4.77 -11.11
C ALA A 23 0.21 3.67 -10.06
N ILE A 24 -0.93 3.05 -9.78
CA ILE A 24 -0.99 1.72 -9.17
C ILE A 24 -1.51 0.79 -10.26
N SER A 25 -0.77 -0.30 -10.49
CA SER A 25 -1.12 -1.31 -11.47
C SER A 25 -1.39 -2.65 -10.78
N ILE A 26 -2.35 -3.39 -11.31
CA ILE A 26 -2.64 -4.77 -10.90
C ILE A 26 -2.17 -5.74 -12.00
N LYS A 27 -1.86 -6.96 -11.61
CA LYS A 27 -1.39 -7.96 -12.57
C LYS A 27 -2.57 -8.63 -13.26
N GLN A 28 -2.61 -8.50 -14.58
CA GLN A 28 -3.56 -9.20 -15.48
C GLN A 28 -2.76 -10.22 -16.30
N GLY A 29 -2.85 -11.49 -15.94
CA GLY A 29 -1.96 -12.51 -16.50
C GLY A 29 -0.49 -12.21 -16.20
N ASN A 30 0.31 -11.89 -17.22
CA ASN A 30 1.73 -11.52 -17.07
C ASN A 30 2.01 -10.03 -17.26
N VAL A 31 0.98 -9.20 -17.39
CA VAL A 31 1.11 -7.75 -17.64
C VAL A 31 0.61 -6.97 -16.44
N TRP A 32 1.29 -5.89 -16.10
CA TRP A 32 0.83 -4.91 -15.14
C TRP A 32 -0.02 -3.86 -15.84
N GLU A 33 -1.29 -3.77 -15.47
CA GLU A 33 -2.24 -2.80 -16.02
C GLU A 33 -2.56 -1.72 -14.99
N PRO A 34 -2.38 -0.43 -15.36
CA PRO A 34 -2.67 0.66 -14.44
C PRO A 34 -4.18 0.75 -14.16
N LEU A 35 -4.51 1.00 -12.91
CA LEU A 35 -5.87 1.25 -12.48
C LEU A 35 -6.28 2.70 -12.79
N ASP A 36 -7.57 2.89 -13.06
CA ASP A 36 -8.16 4.20 -13.17
C ASP A 36 -8.09 4.95 -11.83
N ASP A 37 -8.08 6.29 -11.89
CA ASP A 37 -8.23 7.12 -10.71
C ASP A 37 -9.54 6.79 -9.98
N ALA A 38 -9.51 6.83 -8.66
CA ALA A 38 -10.62 6.44 -7.78
C ALA A 38 -11.04 4.95 -7.87
N ALA A 39 -10.24 4.08 -8.47
CA ALA A 39 -10.51 2.65 -8.46
C ALA A 39 -10.49 2.07 -7.04
N SER A 40 -11.27 0.99 -6.86
CA SER A 40 -11.25 0.18 -5.63
C SER A 40 -10.25 -0.95 -5.76
N ILE A 41 -9.48 -1.19 -4.69
CA ILE A 41 -8.49 -2.26 -4.59
C ILE A 41 -8.78 -3.09 -3.35
N LYS A 42 -8.86 -4.40 -3.48
CA LYS A 42 -9.04 -5.29 -2.32
C LYS A 42 -7.79 -5.34 -1.46
N ASP A 43 -7.99 -5.38 -0.14
CA ASP A 43 -6.92 -5.69 0.81
C ASP A 43 -6.20 -6.98 0.41
N GLY A 44 -4.88 -7.02 0.57
CA GLY A 44 -4.06 -8.17 0.19
C GLY A 44 -3.74 -8.28 -1.31
N THR A 45 -4.22 -7.38 -2.15
CA THR A 45 -3.89 -7.38 -3.59
C THR A 45 -2.42 -7.03 -3.82
N GLN A 46 -1.76 -7.80 -4.66
CA GLN A 46 -0.41 -7.47 -5.15
C GLN A 46 -0.50 -6.39 -6.22
N VAL A 47 0.28 -5.34 -6.04
CA VAL A 47 0.31 -4.18 -6.93
C VAL A 47 1.73 -3.81 -7.31
N GLN A 48 1.86 -3.09 -8.42
CA GLN A 48 3.04 -2.33 -8.78
C GLN A 48 2.73 -0.85 -8.60
N VAL A 49 3.56 -0.17 -7.81
CA VAL A 49 3.50 1.28 -7.62
C VAL A 49 4.54 1.91 -8.53
N GLU A 50 4.14 2.90 -9.31
CA GLU A 50 5.02 3.68 -10.18
C GLU A 50 4.89 5.16 -9.85
N ILE A 51 6.02 5.83 -9.74
CA ILE A 51 6.11 7.29 -9.77
C ILE A 51 7.08 7.73 -10.84
N VAL A 52 6.72 8.78 -11.57
CA VAL A 52 7.55 9.49 -12.53
C VAL A 52 7.72 10.92 -12.02
N TYR A 53 8.93 11.41 -12.04
CA TYR A 53 9.27 12.72 -11.52
C TYR A 53 10.19 13.48 -12.47
N SER A 54 10.20 14.79 -12.35
CA SER A 54 11.11 15.67 -13.08
C SER A 54 11.90 16.51 -12.09
N VAL A 55 13.22 16.36 -12.11
CA VAL A 55 14.14 17.09 -11.24
C VAL A 55 14.70 18.27 -12.02
N PRO A 56 14.53 19.53 -11.52
CA PRO A 56 15.09 20.71 -12.16
C PRO A 56 16.63 20.68 -12.16
N ALA A 57 17.22 21.36 -13.12
CA ALA A 57 18.66 21.55 -13.16
C ALA A 57 19.18 22.19 -11.86
N ASN A 58 20.30 21.69 -11.37
CA ASN A 58 20.97 22.20 -10.15
C ASN A 58 20.07 22.17 -8.88
N ALA A 59 19.15 21.21 -8.80
CA ALA A 59 18.26 21.07 -7.63
C ALA A 59 18.98 20.53 -6.38
N PHE A 60 20.17 19.93 -6.53
CA PHE A 60 20.93 19.38 -5.40
C PHE A 60 21.91 20.43 -4.86
N PRO A 61 21.80 20.78 -3.55
CA PRO A 61 22.73 21.73 -2.95
C PRO A 61 24.11 21.11 -2.76
N ASP A 62 25.15 21.91 -2.84
CA ASP A 62 26.56 21.61 -2.47
C ASP A 62 27.11 20.30 -3.08
N GLY A 63 26.75 19.98 -4.33
CA GLY A 63 27.20 18.77 -5.00
C GLY A 63 26.55 17.48 -4.47
N GLY A 64 25.47 17.58 -3.72
CA GLY A 64 24.66 16.45 -3.29
C GLY A 64 24.00 15.72 -4.45
N ASN A 65 23.57 14.48 -4.20
CA ASN A 65 22.92 13.64 -5.19
C ASN A 65 21.82 12.75 -4.56
N THR A 66 21.41 13.04 -3.34
CA THR A 66 20.45 12.26 -2.58
C THR A 66 19.07 12.93 -2.57
N ALA A 67 18.04 12.16 -2.85
CA ALA A 67 16.65 12.58 -2.75
C ALA A 67 15.84 11.59 -1.94
N THR A 68 14.68 12.03 -1.47
CA THR A 68 13.72 11.21 -0.75
C THR A 68 12.33 11.33 -1.36
N TYR A 69 11.52 10.31 -1.16
CA TYR A 69 10.10 10.32 -1.47
C TYR A 69 9.32 9.65 -0.35
N THR A 70 8.17 10.20 0.01
CA THR A 70 7.31 9.64 1.04
C THR A 70 6.20 8.80 0.40
N LEU A 71 6.26 7.49 0.64
CA LEU A 71 5.21 6.57 0.19
C LEU A 71 3.89 6.85 0.90
N PRO A 72 2.76 6.74 0.20
CA PRO A 72 1.47 6.83 0.85
C PRO A 72 1.22 5.63 1.77
N ALA A 73 0.43 5.86 2.81
CA ALA A 73 -0.05 4.81 3.68
C ALA A 73 -0.84 3.75 2.88
N GLY A 74 -0.66 2.48 3.21
CA GLY A 74 -1.31 1.35 2.52
C GLY A 74 -0.47 0.63 1.48
N VAL A 75 0.67 1.22 1.04
CA VAL A 75 1.58 0.61 0.06
C VAL A 75 3.02 0.47 0.57
N TYR A 76 3.21 0.39 1.87
CA TYR A 76 4.54 0.22 2.44
C TYR A 76 5.17 -1.12 2.03
N PRO A 77 6.50 -1.18 1.86
CA PRO A 77 7.17 -2.40 1.44
C PRO A 77 7.05 -3.51 2.49
N LYS A 78 6.91 -4.74 2.04
CA LYS A 78 6.84 -5.93 2.91
C LYS A 78 8.22 -6.50 3.25
N GLY A 79 9.27 -6.02 2.60
CA GLY A 79 10.67 -6.35 2.83
C GLY A 79 11.56 -5.20 2.41
N ASP A 80 12.86 -5.31 2.70
CA ASP A 80 13.84 -4.36 2.19
C ASP A 80 13.99 -4.54 0.69
N LEU A 81 13.98 -3.42 -0.04
CA LEU A 81 14.11 -3.37 -1.50
C LEU A 81 15.20 -2.39 -1.89
N SER A 82 15.92 -2.71 -2.93
CA SER A 82 16.86 -1.80 -3.59
C SER A 82 16.90 -2.12 -5.07
N GLY A 83 17.32 -1.16 -5.87
CA GLY A 83 17.42 -1.36 -7.32
C GLY A 83 17.86 -0.10 -8.05
N ASN A 84 17.81 -0.19 -9.37
CA ASN A 84 18.18 0.91 -10.25
C ASN A 84 16.99 1.82 -10.53
N ILE A 85 17.30 3.09 -10.75
CA ILE A 85 16.38 4.09 -11.27
C ILE A 85 16.76 4.34 -12.73
N THR A 86 15.76 4.42 -13.59
CA THR A 86 15.98 4.69 -15.02
C THR A 86 15.35 6.02 -15.44
N ASP A 87 15.91 6.64 -16.47
CA ASP A 87 15.30 7.75 -17.18
C ASP A 87 14.25 7.26 -18.20
N SER A 88 13.66 8.19 -18.94
CA SER A 88 12.65 7.89 -19.97
C SER A 88 13.19 7.06 -21.13
N THR A 89 14.51 6.95 -21.31
CA THR A 89 15.15 6.13 -22.34
C THR A 89 15.50 4.73 -21.86
N GLY A 90 15.31 4.44 -20.55
CA GLY A 90 15.71 3.21 -19.90
C GLY A 90 17.16 3.20 -19.42
N MET A 91 17.89 4.32 -19.52
CA MET A 91 19.25 4.44 -19.00
C MET A 91 19.22 4.53 -17.48
N ILE A 92 20.12 3.81 -16.82
CA ILE A 92 20.29 3.88 -15.36
C ILE A 92 20.87 5.23 -14.98
N ILE A 93 20.15 5.95 -14.11
CA ILE A 93 20.53 7.27 -13.60
C ILE A 93 20.79 7.29 -12.10
N GLY A 94 20.65 6.18 -11.42
CA GLY A 94 20.88 6.06 -9.99
C GLY A 94 20.30 4.79 -9.41
N THR A 95 20.22 4.76 -8.09
CA THR A 95 19.71 3.66 -7.30
C THR A 95 18.69 4.14 -6.28
N PHE A 96 17.83 3.24 -5.81
CA PHE A 96 16.95 3.47 -4.68
C PHE A 96 17.17 2.43 -3.59
N ALA A 97 16.86 2.81 -2.37
CA ALA A 97 16.76 1.92 -1.22
C ALA A 97 15.48 2.21 -0.44
N LEU A 98 14.82 1.14 -0.02
CA LEU A 98 13.53 1.16 0.66
C LEU A 98 13.53 0.07 1.73
N SER A 99 13.39 0.47 2.99
CA SER A 99 13.37 -0.48 4.10
C SER A 99 11.96 -0.98 4.40
N LYS A 100 11.88 -2.21 4.86
CA LYS A 100 10.62 -2.84 5.28
C LYS A 100 9.80 -1.90 6.17
N LYS A 101 8.52 -1.74 5.85
CA LYS A 101 7.55 -0.88 6.55
C LYS A 101 7.93 0.60 6.66
N SER A 102 9.01 1.04 6.04
CA SER A 102 9.35 2.46 6.00
C SER A 102 8.50 3.20 4.97
N PRO A 103 7.97 4.38 5.31
CA PRO A 103 7.33 5.24 4.32
C PRO A 103 8.33 5.98 3.43
N THR A 104 9.62 5.97 3.74
CA THR A 104 10.60 6.79 3.06
C THR A 104 11.47 5.97 2.11
N VAL A 105 11.48 6.36 0.84
CA VAL A 105 12.41 5.87 -0.18
C VAL A 105 13.57 6.82 -0.29
N THR A 106 14.79 6.30 -0.32
CA THR A 106 16.02 7.08 -0.55
C THR A 106 16.53 6.80 -1.95
N PHE A 107 16.86 7.87 -2.69
CA PHE A 107 17.43 7.83 -4.03
C PHE A 107 18.83 8.39 -4.02
N THR A 108 19.72 7.76 -4.76
CA THR A 108 21.08 8.27 -5.00
C THR A 108 21.30 8.35 -6.51
N PHE A 109 21.45 9.56 -7.03
CA PHE A 109 21.63 9.81 -8.45
C PHE A 109 23.10 9.79 -8.86
N SER A 110 23.35 9.26 -10.05
CA SER A 110 24.69 9.15 -10.64
C SER A 110 24.83 9.87 -11.99
N ASN A 111 23.73 10.48 -12.47
CA ASN A 111 23.70 11.25 -13.70
C ASN A 111 24.17 12.71 -13.50
N ASP A 112 24.28 13.45 -14.59
CA ASP A 112 24.56 14.89 -14.57
C ASP A 112 23.35 15.66 -14.04
N THR A 113 23.44 16.11 -12.79
CA THR A 113 22.38 16.88 -12.09
C THR A 113 22.41 18.38 -12.40
N SER A 114 23.37 18.85 -13.19
CA SER A 114 23.41 20.24 -13.69
C SER A 114 22.32 20.51 -14.75
N ARG A 115 21.66 19.46 -15.23
CA ARG A 115 20.58 19.51 -16.21
C ARG A 115 19.28 18.97 -15.61
N THR A 116 18.17 19.45 -16.15
CA THR A 116 16.86 18.85 -15.85
C THR A 116 16.83 17.41 -16.33
N PHE A 117 16.34 16.50 -15.50
CA PHE A 117 16.17 15.10 -15.86
C PHE A 117 14.86 14.54 -15.31
N THR A 118 14.37 13.49 -15.94
CA THR A 118 13.21 12.71 -15.49
C THR A 118 13.68 11.34 -15.00
N GLY A 119 12.98 10.82 -14.02
CA GLY A 119 13.23 9.47 -13.53
C GLY A 119 11.94 8.71 -13.27
N THR A 120 12.04 7.40 -13.30
CA THR A 120 10.95 6.48 -13.00
C THR A 120 11.38 5.53 -11.89
N PHE A 121 10.55 5.44 -10.87
CA PHE A 121 10.69 4.49 -9.78
C PHE A 121 9.50 3.54 -9.75
N LYS A 122 9.77 2.25 -9.68
CA LYS A 122 8.76 1.19 -9.61
C LYS A 122 9.12 0.21 -8.52
N PHE A 123 8.13 -0.25 -7.78
CA PHE A 123 8.28 -1.38 -6.87
C PHE A 123 6.96 -2.15 -6.73
N ASN A 124 7.07 -3.40 -6.32
CA ASN A 124 5.92 -4.25 -6.07
C ASN A 124 5.70 -4.39 -4.56
N THR A 125 4.44 -4.35 -4.16
CA THR A 125 4.05 -4.55 -2.77
C THR A 125 2.66 -5.17 -2.71
N THR A 126 2.18 -5.39 -1.50
CA THR A 126 0.81 -5.85 -1.23
C THR A 126 0.06 -4.73 -0.52
N ILE A 127 -1.15 -4.44 -1.00
CA ILE A 127 -2.04 -3.47 -0.36
C ILE A 127 -2.39 -3.93 1.06
N ASN A 128 -2.35 -2.99 2.00
CA ASN A 128 -2.70 -3.26 3.39
C ASN A 128 -3.71 -2.21 3.90
N TYR A 129 -4.96 -2.63 4.06
CA TYR A 129 -6.03 -1.77 4.56
C TYR A 129 -5.70 -1.19 5.95
N ALA A 130 -5.15 -2.01 6.85
CA ALA A 130 -4.81 -1.58 8.21
C ALA A 130 -3.73 -0.47 8.25
N GLU A 131 -2.94 -0.32 7.18
CA GLU A 131 -1.88 0.68 7.07
C GLU A 131 -2.35 1.96 6.33
N THR A 132 -3.62 2.08 5.93
CA THR A 132 -4.13 3.23 5.15
C THR A 132 -4.37 4.51 5.94
N GLY A 133 -3.94 4.59 7.20
CA GLY A 133 -4.06 5.81 7.99
C GLY A 133 -5.48 6.12 8.50
N GLY A 134 -6.43 5.19 8.39
CA GLY A 134 -7.76 5.26 8.98
C GLY A 134 -8.89 5.71 8.04
N ASP A 135 -8.59 6.24 6.85
CA ASP A 135 -9.60 6.62 5.86
C ASP A 135 -9.90 5.53 4.81
N GLY A 136 -9.15 4.40 4.87
CA GLY A 136 -9.30 3.31 3.91
C GLY A 136 -8.87 3.68 2.49
N LYS A 137 -8.02 4.70 2.32
CA LYS A 137 -7.61 5.21 1.01
C LYS A 137 -6.11 5.26 0.87
N ILE A 138 -5.65 5.15 -0.37
CA ILE A 138 -4.26 5.38 -0.76
C ILE A 138 -4.21 6.66 -1.60
N HIS A 139 -3.44 7.64 -1.13
CA HIS A 139 -3.24 8.92 -1.80
C HIS A 139 -1.88 8.93 -2.49
N LEU A 140 -1.85 8.73 -3.81
CA LEU A 140 -0.63 8.66 -4.60
C LEU A 140 -0.59 9.79 -5.63
N GLY A 141 0.20 10.83 -5.35
CA GLY A 141 0.18 12.05 -6.14
C GLY A 141 -1.20 12.71 -6.07
N GLU A 142 -1.80 12.98 -7.22
CA GLU A 142 -3.17 13.53 -7.31
C GLU A 142 -4.26 12.45 -7.34
N LYS A 143 -3.88 11.18 -7.40
CA LYS A 143 -4.80 10.05 -7.47
C LYS A 143 -5.15 9.53 -6.09
N THR A 144 -6.37 9.05 -5.94
CA THR A 144 -6.87 8.44 -4.71
C THR A 144 -7.54 7.12 -5.04
N TYR A 145 -7.10 6.05 -4.38
CA TYR A 145 -7.65 4.70 -4.53
C TYR A 145 -8.34 4.30 -3.23
N THR A 146 -9.50 3.67 -3.33
CA THR A 146 -10.21 3.13 -2.17
C THR A 146 -9.75 1.70 -1.91
N VAL A 147 -9.38 1.38 -0.68
CA VAL A 147 -9.04 0.01 -0.29
C VAL A 147 -10.26 -0.64 0.34
N GLU A 148 -10.68 -1.74 -0.26
CA GLU A 148 -11.76 -2.58 0.26
C GLU A 148 -11.18 -3.56 1.27
N PRO A 149 -11.59 -3.49 2.56
CA PRO A 149 -11.09 -4.42 3.57
C PRO A 149 -11.56 -5.84 3.29
N GLU A 150 -10.72 -6.80 3.62
CA GLU A 150 -11.14 -8.20 3.64
C GLU A 150 -11.96 -8.46 4.91
N TYR A 151 -13.21 -8.87 4.72
CA TYR A 151 -14.08 -9.27 5.83
C TYR A 151 -13.87 -10.75 6.09
N SER A 152 -13.38 -11.08 7.28
CA SER A 152 -13.34 -12.46 7.77
C SER A 152 -14.16 -12.57 9.05
N LEU A 153 -15.01 -13.58 9.11
CA LEU A 153 -15.73 -13.92 10.33
C LEU A 153 -15.23 -15.28 10.81
N ASN A 154 -14.67 -15.29 12.00
CA ASN A 154 -14.33 -16.53 12.69
C ASN A 154 -15.46 -16.86 13.67
N THR A 155 -16.06 -18.02 13.52
CA THR A 155 -17.13 -18.48 14.41
C THR A 155 -16.67 -19.66 15.25
N LYS A 156 -17.01 -19.64 16.52
CA LYS A 156 -16.78 -20.75 17.45
C LYS A 156 -18.10 -21.04 18.18
N LYS A 157 -18.52 -22.29 18.19
CA LYS A 157 -19.67 -22.76 18.97
C LYS A 157 -19.20 -23.68 20.07
N GLU A 158 -19.58 -23.38 21.29
CA GLU A 158 -19.28 -24.19 22.47
C GLU A 158 -20.60 -24.54 23.17
N HIS A 159 -20.61 -25.62 23.91
CA HIS A 159 -21.76 -26.02 24.71
C HIS A 159 -21.33 -26.46 26.11
N THR A 160 -22.21 -26.23 27.06
CA THR A 160 -22.07 -26.72 28.43
C THR A 160 -23.35 -27.41 28.85
N LEU A 161 -23.24 -28.52 29.55
CA LEU A 161 -24.35 -29.19 30.20
C LEU A 161 -24.48 -28.69 31.63
N SER A 162 -25.76 -28.52 32.09
CA SER A 162 -26.04 -28.35 33.53
C SER A 162 -25.63 -29.57 34.33
N GLU A 163 -25.39 -29.43 35.64
CA GLU A 163 -25.01 -30.52 36.51
C GLU A 163 -26.05 -31.67 36.52
N ASP A 164 -27.29 -31.31 36.47
CA ASP A 164 -28.43 -32.27 36.41
C ASP A 164 -28.70 -32.79 34.98
N LYS A 165 -27.88 -32.39 34.00
CA LYS A 165 -27.99 -32.75 32.57
C LYS A 165 -29.33 -32.40 31.93
N SER A 166 -30.16 -31.56 32.57
CA SER A 166 -31.49 -31.16 32.06
C SER A 166 -31.42 -30.01 31.03
N LYS A 167 -30.28 -29.28 30.96
CA LYS A 167 -30.13 -28.11 30.08
C LYS A 167 -28.79 -28.12 29.38
N VAL A 168 -28.83 -27.72 28.10
CA VAL A 168 -27.64 -27.45 27.31
C VAL A 168 -27.59 -25.97 27.02
N SER A 169 -26.49 -25.30 27.37
CA SER A 169 -26.27 -23.92 27.02
C SER A 169 -25.26 -23.86 25.88
N TYR A 170 -25.58 -23.11 24.84
CA TYR A 170 -24.69 -22.87 23.70
C TYR A 170 -24.15 -21.44 23.75
N THR A 171 -22.89 -21.29 23.49
CA THR A 171 -22.25 -20.01 23.28
C THR A 171 -21.70 -19.97 21.85
N VAL A 172 -22.15 -19.00 21.07
CA VAL A 172 -21.62 -18.76 19.75
C VAL A 172 -20.81 -17.47 19.81
N THR A 173 -19.50 -17.60 19.58
CA THR A 173 -18.60 -16.45 19.50
C THR A 173 -18.35 -16.14 18.03
N VAL A 174 -18.59 -14.89 17.65
CA VAL A 174 -18.25 -14.37 16.32
C VAL A 174 -17.17 -13.33 16.49
N ASN A 175 -16.04 -13.54 15.84
CA ASN A 175 -14.93 -12.61 15.83
C ASN A 175 -14.78 -12.04 14.43
N ALA A 176 -14.78 -10.70 14.30
CA ALA A 176 -14.53 -9.95 13.08
C ALA A 176 -13.21 -9.18 13.23
N PRO A 177 -12.04 -9.80 12.94
CA PRO A 177 -10.73 -9.20 13.19
C PRO A 177 -10.52 -7.85 12.55
N ASN A 178 -11.14 -7.62 11.38
CA ASN A 178 -11.05 -6.37 10.62
C ASN A 178 -12.27 -5.46 10.81
N GLY A 179 -13.11 -5.75 11.82
CA GLY A 179 -14.36 -5.04 12.06
C GLY A 179 -15.49 -5.47 11.11
N THR A 180 -16.67 -4.91 11.30
CA THR A 180 -17.85 -5.20 10.47
C THR A 180 -18.12 -4.12 9.43
N HIS A 181 -17.51 -2.96 9.53
CA HIS A 181 -17.64 -1.82 8.60
C HIS A 181 -19.11 -1.62 8.13
N ASP A 182 -20.03 -1.53 9.08
CA ASP A 182 -21.47 -1.37 8.85
C ASP A 182 -22.17 -2.54 8.11
N GLN A 183 -21.51 -3.69 7.99
CA GLN A 183 -22.13 -4.88 7.44
C GLN A 183 -23.00 -5.57 8.49
N THR A 184 -24.16 -6.09 8.05
CA THR A 184 -25.01 -6.92 8.90
C THR A 184 -24.47 -8.33 8.95
N VAL A 185 -24.24 -8.84 10.16
CA VAL A 185 -23.86 -10.24 10.40
C VAL A 185 -25.08 -11.02 10.81
N THR A 186 -25.43 -12.04 10.02
CA THR A 186 -26.53 -12.96 10.36
C THR A 186 -25.95 -14.28 10.86
N ILE A 187 -26.33 -14.68 12.07
CA ILE A 187 -25.94 -15.96 12.66
C ILE A 187 -27.17 -16.88 12.58
N THR A 188 -27.01 -18.02 11.90
CA THR A 188 -28.04 -19.05 11.82
C THR A 188 -27.52 -20.30 12.52
N ASP A 189 -28.18 -20.71 13.60
CA ASP A 189 -27.93 -21.99 14.27
C ASP A 189 -28.99 -23.00 13.88
N ARG A 190 -28.60 -24.18 13.47
CA ARG A 190 -29.50 -25.28 13.13
C ARG A 190 -29.22 -26.44 14.05
N LEU A 191 -30.22 -26.85 14.81
CA LEU A 191 -30.16 -28.11 15.54
C LEU A 191 -30.34 -29.26 14.53
N ALA A 192 -29.41 -30.24 14.58
CA ALA A 192 -29.64 -31.48 13.85
C ALA A 192 -30.85 -32.20 14.47
N ALA A 193 -31.76 -32.64 13.62
CA ALA A 193 -32.83 -33.53 14.09
C ALA A 193 -32.17 -34.81 14.62
N GLU A 194 -32.50 -35.21 15.86
CA GLU A 194 -32.08 -36.53 16.34
C GLU A 194 -32.70 -37.58 15.41
N ASN A 195 -31.89 -38.45 14.86
CA ASN A 195 -32.36 -39.72 14.30
C ASN A 195 -32.82 -40.56 15.46
N THR A 196 -34.09 -40.51 15.77
CA THR A 196 -34.74 -41.51 16.60
C THR A 196 -34.77 -42.81 15.81
N ALA A 197 -33.83 -43.73 16.13
CA ALA A 197 -33.85 -45.10 15.67
C ALA A 197 -34.91 -45.86 16.44
#